data_691f5080af9467854e2e751700956762
#
_entry.id   691f5080af9467854e2e751700956762
#
_cell.length_a   1.000
_cell.length_b   1.000
_cell.length_c   1.000
_cell.angle_alpha   90.00
_cell.angle_beta   90.00
_cell.angle_gamma   90.00
#
_symmetry.space_group_name_H-M   'P 1'
#
loop_
_entity.id
_entity.type
_entity.pdbx_description
1 polymer ?
#
loop_
_entity_poly.entity_id
_entity_poly.type
_entity_poly.pdbx_seq_one_letter_code
_entity_poly.pdbx_strand_id
1 'polypeptide(L)'
;YITTLGSRSQYVVINNCASQTLSISNGFPQGSILGPLLFNVYINDIPNISTHAKYIIYADDTSLFFSSNDIGHLEKIANDALSSLAMWSSVNSLKINKQKTKAVLFLPKRKQVFLPPCLYLGDTVIECVDTFKSLGITFSNTMSWDAHVNNLSTTLSRIIGITSRNRYIFPTKTKLTLYYAFFYSHISYCLLVWGNTTVSNIIKLQALQKKMLRAIVNGSYDSPTKHIFLQYNIVPVNKLFDYRFACFYKRIIRKNDPFLSKIAPLTFRHSSYDTRAQSSYVLPKCRTNYGFSMLSYIVPNFLNTSFYDCLNTMSLSAIRKSIIQQYVSL
;
A
#
# COMPACT_ATOMS: atom_id res chain seq x y z
N TYR A 1 35.69 -3.70 11.78
CA TYR A 1 34.39 -3.01 11.49
C TYR A 1 34.34 -1.57 12.05
N ILE A 2 35.08 -1.25 13.11
CA ILE A 2 35.15 0.10 13.70
C ILE A 2 35.91 1.07 12.78
N THR A 3 36.87 0.60 12.02
CA THR A 3 37.65 1.40 11.08
C THR A 3 36.87 1.92 9.86
N THR A 4 35.76 1.30 9.50
CA THR A 4 34.90 1.75 8.38
C THR A 4 33.98 2.92 8.73
N LEU A 5 33.84 3.27 9.99
CA LEU A 5 32.99 4.39 10.45
C LEU A 5 33.83 5.66 10.75
N GLY A 6 35.15 5.52 10.95
CA GLY A 6 36.05 6.65 11.20
C GLY A 6 36.87 7.03 9.97
N SER A 7 37.31 8.27 9.91
CA SER A 7 38.31 8.78 8.93
C SER A 7 37.87 8.61 7.46
N ARG A 8 36.60 8.85 7.14
CA ARG A 8 36.11 8.82 5.75
C ARG A 8 36.31 10.18 5.09
N SER A 9 36.59 10.13 3.81
CA SER A 9 36.68 11.31 2.97
C SER A 9 35.95 11.10 1.65
N GLN A 10 35.52 12.17 1.01
CA GLN A 10 34.86 12.16 -0.28
C GLN A 10 35.39 13.25 -1.20
N TYR A 11 35.37 12.98 -2.48
CA TYR A 11 35.61 13.96 -3.54
C TYR A 11 34.67 13.65 -4.72
N VAL A 12 34.46 14.63 -5.56
CA VAL A 12 33.59 14.50 -6.74
C VAL A 12 34.45 14.59 -7.99
N VAL A 13 34.20 13.72 -8.97
CA VAL A 13 34.87 13.76 -10.28
C VAL A 13 33.84 14.11 -11.34
N ILE A 14 34.08 15.19 -12.08
CA ILE A 14 33.30 15.62 -13.24
C ILE A 14 34.25 15.88 -14.40
N ASN A 15 34.04 15.26 -15.54
CA ASN A 15 34.90 15.40 -16.74
C ASN A 15 36.40 15.24 -16.47
N ASN A 16 36.78 14.23 -15.72
CA ASN A 16 38.16 13.93 -15.27
C ASN A 16 38.77 14.98 -14.36
N CYS A 17 38.05 15.98 -13.88
CA CYS A 17 38.52 16.92 -12.87
C CYS A 17 38.00 16.48 -11.50
N ALA A 18 38.87 16.26 -10.56
CA ALA A 18 38.54 15.91 -9.18
C ALA A 18 38.48 17.15 -8.29
N SER A 19 37.42 17.21 -7.45
CA SER A 19 37.33 18.24 -6.40
C SER A 19 38.36 17.99 -5.29
N GLN A 20 38.50 18.97 -4.38
CA GLN A 20 39.24 18.74 -3.12
C GLN A 20 38.57 17.62 -2.32
N THR A 21 39.38 16.82 -1.64
CA THR A 21 38.96 15.79 -0.73
C THR A 21 38.50 16.40 0.58
N LEU A 22 37.24 16.13 0.98
CA LEU A 22 36.64 16.58 2.24
C LEU A 22 36.40 15.41 3.18
N SER A 23 36.72 15.59 4.45
CA SER A 23 36.44 14.58 5.49
C SER A 23 34.92 14.50 5.78
N ILE A 24 34.44 13.27 5.98
CA ILE A 24 33.02 13.01 6.37
C ILE A 24 33.01 12.72 7.86
N SER A 25 32.40 13.62 8.63
CA SER A 25 32.27 13.48 10.08
C SER A 25 30.98 12.76 10.51
N ASN A 26 29.93 12.77 9.68
CA ASN A 26 28.59 12.28 10.02
C ASN A 26 28.03 11.30 8.98
N GLY A 27 27.08 10.48 9.42
CA GLY A 27 26.34 9.56 8.55
C GLY A 27 27.06 8.24 8.29
N PHE A 28 26.38 7.34 7.58
CA PHE A 28 26.86 6.01 7.21
C PHE A 28 27.12 5.91 5.72
N PRO A 29 28.04 5.02 5.27
CA PRO A 29 28.23 4.78 3.84
C PRO A 29 26.94 4.27 3.20
N GLN A 30 26.51 4.89 2.10
CA GLN A 30 25.39 4.39 1.33
C GLN A 30 25.68 2.98 0.81
N GLY A 31 24.70 2.06 0.95
CA GLY A 31 24.87 0.65 0.58
C GLY A 31 25.56 -0.22 1.64
N SER A 32 25.90 0.32 2.81
CA SER A 32 26.42 -0.48 3.93
C SER A 32 25.32 -1.39 4.50
N ILE A 33 25.67 -2.63 4.84
CA ILE A 33 24.74 -3.61 5.46
C ILE A 33 24.28 -3.13 6.85
N LEU A 34 25.12 -2.45 7.59
CA LEU A 34 24.85 -1.96 8.94
C LEU A 34 24.10 -0.63 8.97
N GLY A 35 24.14 0.16 7.89
CA GLY A 35 23.52 1.48 7.83
C GLY A 35 22.05 1.48 8.22
N PRO A 36 21.18 0.65 7.59
CA PRO A 36 19.77 0.58 7.94
C PRO A 36 19.51 0.14 9.39
N LEU A 37 20.32 -0.79 9.91
CA LEU A 37 20.19 -1.26 11.29
C LEU A 37 20.52 -0.15 12.29
N LEU A 38 21.61 0.54 12.08
CA LEU A 38 22.06 1.64 12.94
C LEU A 38 21.09 2.82 12.87
N PHE A 39 20.53 3.12 11.70
CA PHE A 39 19.52 4.13 11.56
C PHE A 39 18.24 3.76 12.34
N ASN A 40 17.77 2.51 12.26
CA ASN A 40 16.62 2.05 13.03
C ASN A 40 16.87 2.15 14.55
N VAL A 41 18.07 1.83 15.03
CA VAL A 41 18.43 2.01 16.45
C VAL A 41 18.39 3.50 16.83
N TYR A 42 18.91 4.36 15.94
CA TYR A 42 19.01 5.79 16.16
C TYR A 42 17.65 6.48 16.29
N ILE A 43 16.63 6.06 15.54
CA ILE A 43 15.27 6.63 15.57
C ILE A 43 14.29 5.85 16.46
N ASN A 44 14.74 4.83 17.16
CA ASN A 44 13.88 3.88 17.89
C ASN A 44 13.15 4.52 19.09
N ASP A 45 13.62 5.63 19.59
CA ASP A 45 13.05 6.37 20.73
C ASP A 45 12.00 7.42 20.31
N ILE A 46 11.85 7.72 19.01
CA ILE A 46 10.81 8.64 18.50
C ILE A 46 9.41 8.35 19.06
N PRO A 47 8.94 7.09 19.16
CA PRO A 47 7.62 6.81 19.71
C PRO A 47 7.41 7.24 21.16
N ASN A 48 8.48 7.48 21.91
CA ASN A 48 8.42 7.91 23.32
C ASN A 48 8.18 9.43 23.47
N ILE A 49 8.21 10.18 22.36
CA ILE A 49 8.05 11.64 22.37
C ILE A 49 6.65 12.06 22.84
N SER A 50 5.61 11.32 22.45
CA SER A 50 4.23 11.61 22.83
C SER A 50 3.40 10.33 22.95
N THR A 51 2.66 10.21 24.05
CA THR A 51 1.71 9.11 24.28
C THR A 51 0.39 9.29 23.52
N HIS A 52 0.10 10.50 23.05
CA HIS A 52 -1.11 10.81 22.30
C HIS A 52 -1.02 10.45 20.80
N ALA A 53 0.18 10.20 20.31
CA ALA A 53 0.43 9.83 18.91
C ALA A 53 0.63 8.32 18.76
N LYS A 54 0.10 7.76 17.66
CA LYS A 54 0.53 6.45 17.16
C LYS A 54 1.54 6.68 16.06
N TYR A 55 2.66 5.97 16.12
CA TYR A 55 3.77 6.13 15.20
C TYR A 55 3.85 4.96 14.23
N ILE A 56 4.08 5.25 12.95
CA ILE A 56 4.51 4.29 11.95
C ILE A 56 5.78 4.85 11.32
N ILE A 57 6.87 4.12 11.46
CA ILE A 57 8.18 4.53 10.98
C ILE A 57 8.63 3.51 9.93
N TYR A 58 9.00 3.99 8.76
CA TYR A 58 9.56 3.19 7.68
C TYR A 58 10.77 3.91 7.09
N ALA A 59 11.96 3.46 7.46
CA ALA A 59 13.22 4.14 7.19
C ALA A 59 13.14 5.62 7.64
N ASP A 60 13.33 6.57 6.72
CA ASP A 60 13.24 8.01 6.95
C ASP A 60 11.80 8.55 6.97
N ASP A 61 10.82 7.79 6.47
CA ASP A 61 9.41 8.18 6.48
C ASP A 61 8.78 7.90 7.84
N THR A 62 8.43 8.95 8.57
CA THR A 62 7.73 8.87 9.86
C THR A 62 6.33 9.44 9.75
N SER A 63 5.33 8.66 10.15
CA SER A 63 3.92 9.06 10.18
C SER A 63 3.39 9.07 11.61
N LEU A 64 2.78 10.18 12.02
CA LEU A 64 2.13 10.35 13.30
C LEU A 64 0.61 10.35 13.10
N PHE A 65 -0.10 9.59 13.90
CA PHE A 65 -1.56 9.50 13.85
C PHE A 65 -2.15 9.96 15.18
N PHE A 66 -3.06 10.91 15.09
CA PHE A 66 -3.83 11.44 16.21
C PHE A 66 -5.32 11.19 15.98
N SER A 67 -6.09 11.04 17.03
CA SER A 67 -7.55 10.90 16.94
C SER A 67 -8.23 11.61 18.10
N SER A 68 -9.26 12.39 17.78
CA SER A 68 -10.11 13.08 18.78
C SER A 68 -11.51 13.30 18.19
N ASN A 69 -12.48 13.46 19.07
CA ASN A 69 -13.84 13.85 18.69
C ASN A 69 -13.95 15.39 18.51
N ASP A 70 -13.04 16.14 19.11
CA ASP A 70 -12.95 17.59 19.03
C ASP A 70 -11.70 18.02 18.26
N ILE A 71 -11.87 19.00 17.36
CA ILE A 71 -10.80 19.48 16.47
C ILE A 71 -9.82 20.36 17.24
N GLY A 72 -10.30 21.20 18.15
CA GLY A 72 -9.42 22.03 18.97
C GLY A 72 -8.51 21.20 19.87
N HIS A 73 -9.06 20.14 20.47
CA HIS A 73 -8.26 19.19 21.23
C HIS A 73 -7.29 18.42 20.32
N LEU A 74 -7.70 18.03 19.10
CA LEU A 74 -6.84 17.37 18.11
C LEU A 74 -5.65 18.25 17.73
N GLU A 75 -5.91 19.54 17.45
CA GLU A 75 -4.90 20.53 17.13
C GLU A 75 -3.88 20.69 18.25
N LYS A 76 -4.35 20.80 19.49
CA LYS A 76 -3.49 20.94 20.67
C LYS A 76 -2.54 19.75 20.83
N ILE A 77 -3.07 18.52 20.89
CA ILE A 77 -2.24 17.32 21.09
C ILE A 77 -1.27 17.09 19.93
N ALA A 78 -1.66 17.47 18.71
CA ALA A 78 -0.78 17.35 17.56
C ALA A 78 0.36 18.38 17.62
N ASN A 79 0.08 19.64 17.98
CA ASN A 79 1.10 20.67 18.13
C ASN A 79 2.06 20.38 19.28
N ASP A 80 1.57 19.86 20.41
CA ASP A 80 2.41 19.44 21.53
C ASP A 80 3.39 18.33 21.11
N ALA A 81 2.91 17.34 20.35
CA ALA A 81 3.76 16.27 19.84
C ALA A 81 4.75 16.76 18.77
N LEU A 82 4.35 17.67 17.90
CA LEU A 82 5.22 18.26 16.88
C LEU A 82 6.31 19.15 17.48
N SER A 83 5.99 19.90 18.55
CA SER A 83 6.97 20.67 19.30
C SER A 83 8.02 19.76 19.95
N SER A 84 7.56 18.68 20.60
CA SER A 84 8.46 17.69 21.20
C SER A 84 9.31 16.97 20.14
N LEU A 85 8.76 16.68 18.96
CA LEU A 85 9.49 16.12 17.84
C LEU A 85 10.56 17.07 17.30
N ALA A 86 10.25 18.35 17.20
CA ALA A 86 11.21 19.38 16.80
C ALA A 86 12.38 19.48 17.79
N MET A 87 12.09 19.43 19.09
CA MET A 87 13.12 19.40 20.14
C MET A 87 13.97 18.13 20.04
N TRP A 88 13.34 16.96 19.92
CA TRP A 88 14.05 15.69 19.76
C TRP A 88 14.98 15.72 18.54
N SER A 89 14.50 16.23 17.41
CA SER A 89 15.30 16.31 16.16
C SER A 89 16.53 17.22 16.32
N SER A 90 16.38 18.33 17.07
CA SER A 90 17.47 19.26 17.37
C SER A 90 18.53 18.59 18.25
N VAL A 91 18.12 17.92 19.35
CA VAL A 91 19.03 17.21 20.26
C VAL A 91 19.78 16.09 19.55
N ASN A 92 19.11 15.36 18.70
CA ASN A 92 19.69 14.26 17.94
C ASN A 92 20.39 14.70 16.64
N SER A 93 20.54 16.00 16.37
CA SER A 93 21.16 16.51 15.13
C SER A 93 20.56 15.94 13.84
N LEU A 94 19.24 15.65 13.85
CA LEU A 94 18.51 15.06 12.73
C LEU A 94 17.58 16.11 12.11
N LYS A 95 17.85 16.53 10.87
CA LYS A 95 17.10 17.59 10.22
C LYS A 95 15.80 17.05 9.60
N ILE A 96 14.65 17.46 10.14
CA ILE A 96 13.35 17.14 9.56
C ILE A 96 13.11 18.00 8.32
N ASN A 97 12.64 17.39 7.23
CA ASN A 97 12.29 18.11 6.00
C ASN A 97 10.89 18.74 6.14
N LYS A 98 10.85 19.99 6.61
CA LYS A 98 9.61 20.74 6.85
C LYS A 98 8.76 20.92 5.58
N GLN A 99 9.38 21.07 4.41
CA GLN A 99 8.67 21.28 3.12
C GLN A 99 7.95 20.01 2.63
N LYS A 100 8.52 18.83 2.91
CA LYS A 100 7.90 17.54 2.57
C LYS A 100 6.90 17.06 3.61
N THR A 101 6.95 17.60 4.84
CA THR A 101 6.01 17.26 5.90
C THR A 101 4.63 17.84 5.58
N LYS A 102 3.62 16.99 5.56
CA LYS A 102 2.22 17.36 5.26
C LYS A 102 1.30 16.76 6.31
N ALA A 103 0.17 17.40 6.52
CA ALA A 103 -0.90 16.88 7.35
C ALA A 103 -2.11 16.50 6.50
N VAL A 104 -2.82 15.44 6.89
CA VAL A 104 -4.08 15.04 6.28
C VAL A 104 -5.12 14.88 7.38
N LEU A 105 -6.20 15.64 7.29
CA LEU A 105 -7.32 15.52 8.20
C LEU A 105 -8.36 14.55 7.63
N PHE A 106 -8.43 13.34 8.18
CA PHE A 106 -9.41 12.34 7.77
C PHE A 106 -10.77 12.62 8.39
N LEU A 107 -11.76 12.86 7.55
CA LEU A 107 -13.13 13.18 7.95
C LEU A 107 -14.14 12.34 7.18
N PRO A 108 -15.29 12.00 7.79
CA PRO A 108 -16.43 11.47 7.05
C PRO A 108 -16.88 12.46 5.97
N LYS A 109 -17.22 11.99 4.77
CA LYS A 109 -17.63 12.83 3.62
C LYS A 109 -18.73 13.87 3.94
N ARG A 110 -19.57 13.60 4.94
CA ARG A 110 -20.67 14.49 5.34
C ARG A 110 -20.31 15.51 6.40
N LYS A 111 -19.15 15.37 7.05
CA LYS A 111 -18.68 16.30 8.10
C LYS A 111 -17.84 17.38 7.44
N GLN A 112 -18.33 18.58 7.38
CA GLN A 112 -17.58 19.77 6.95
C GLN A 112 -16.88 20.36 8.17
N VAL A 113 -15.64 20.74 8.01
CA VAL A 113 -14.85 21.49 8.99
C VAL A 113 -14.51 22.81 8.34
N PHE A 114 -14.93 23.90 8.96
CA PHE A 114 -14.77 25.26 8.43
C PHE A 114 -13.30 25.69 8.37
N LEU A 115 -12.49 25.23 9.33
CA LEU A 115 -11.06 25.53 9.38
C LEU A 115 -10.29 24.26 9.69
N PRO A 116 -9.32 23.87 8.85
CA PRO A 116 -8.40 22.78 9.17
C PRO A 116 -7.53 23.20 10.38
N PRO A 117 -7.03 22.22 11.17
CA PRO A 117 -6.14 22.51 12.28
C PRO A 117 -4.87 23.21 11.79
N CYS A 118 -4.42 24.23 12.53
CA CYS A 118 -3.17 24.92 12.26
C CYS A 118 -2.03 24.21 12.98
N LEU A 119 -1.18 23.50 12.23
CA LEU A 119 -0.10 22.69 12.77
C LEU A 119 1.26 23.34 12.52
N TYR A 120 2.13 23.29 13.51
CA TYR A 120 3.45 23.91 13.47
C TYR A 120 4.56 22.89 13.71
N LEU A 121 5.62 22.94 12.92
CA LEU A 121 6.86 22.22 13.18
C LEU A 121 8.00 23.23 13.38
N GLY A 122 8.28 23.59 14.64
CA GLY A 122 9.05 24.78 14.97
C GLY A 122 8.34 26.03 14.47
N ASP A 123 9.01 26.87 13.71
CA ASP A 123 8.46 28.14 13.16
C ASP A 123 7.71 27.96 11.82
N THR A 124 7.57 26.73 11.33
CA THR A 124 7.00 26.46 10.01
C THR A 124 5.60 25.86 10.12
N VAL A 125 4.63 26.48 9.45
CA VAL A 125 3.27 25.93 9.34
C VAL A 125 3.30 24.69 8.44
N ILE A 126 2.70 23.59 8.91
CA ILE A 126 2.52 22.37 8.13
C ILE A 126 1.27 22.52 7.26
N GLU A 127 1.43 22.35 5.96
CA GLU A 127 0.31 22.39 5.03
C GLU A 127 -0.63 21.21 5.23
N CYS A 128 -1.92 21.49 5.44
CA CYS A 128 -2.97 20.46 5.45
C CYS A 128 -3.44 20.22 4.02
N VAL A 129 -3.31 18.98 3.54
CA VAL A 129 -3.59 18.59 2.15
C VAL A 129 -4.72 17.56 2.10
N ASP A 130 -5.49 17.56 1.00
CA ASP A 130 -6.57 16.60 0.78
C ASP A 130 -6.06 15.22 0.36
N THR A 131 -4.90 15.18 -0.27
CA THR A 131 -4.28 13.92 -0.72
C THR A 131 -2.79 13.92 -0.40
N PHE A 132 -2.31 12.75 0.03
CA PHE A 132 -0.91 12.54 0.35
C PHE A 132 -0.42 11.20 -0.19
N LYS A 133 0.80 11.18 -0.71
CA LYS A 133 1.44 9.96 -1.20
C LYS A 133 2.42 9.44 -0.16
N SER A 134 2.13 8.26 0.40
CA SER A 134 3.02 7.54 1.31
C SER A 134 3.35 6.17 0.76
N LEU A 135 4.62 5.78 0.77
CA LEU A 135 5.12 4.48 0.28
C LEU A 135 4.54 4.09 -1.10
N GLY A 136 4.40 5.06 -1.99
CA GLY A 136 3.87 4.84 -3.34
C GLY A 136 2.35 4.79 -3.46
N ILE A 137 1.59 4.84 -2.35
CA ILE A 137 0.13 4.86 -2.31
C ILE A 137 -0.38 6.28 -2.06
N THR A 138 -1.39 6.70 -2.81
CA THR A 138 -2.05 8.00 -2.62
C THR A 138 -3.26 7.81 -1.70
N PHE A 139 -3.22 8.44 -0.54
CA PHE A 139 -4.33 8.51 0.41
C PHE A 139 -5.11 9.79 0.19
N SER A 140 -6.43 9.77 0.36
CA SER A 140 -7.27 10.97 0.39
C SER A 140 -7.86 11.17 1.78
N ASN A 141 -8.16 12.42 2.12
CA ASN A 141 -8.80 12.84 3.38
C ASN A 141 -10.15 12.14 3.63
N THR A 142 -10.82 11.67 2.58
CA THR A 142 -12.08 10.91 2.64
C THR A 142 -11.87 9.40 2.59
N MET A 143 -10.65 8.89 2.67
CA MET A 143 -10.31 7.47 2.51
C MET A 143 -10.84 6.85 1.21
N SER A 144 -11.10 7.67 0.18
CA SER A 144 -11.44 7.20 -1.16
C SER A 144 -10.16 6.84 -1.92
N TRP A 145 -10.22 5.76 -2.69
CA TRP A 145 -9.10 5.32 -3.53
C TRP A 145 -9.13 5.90 -4.95
N ASP A 146 -10.06 6.84 -5.24
CA ASP A 146 -10.26 7.38 -6.57
C ASP A 146 -8.99 8.10 -7.11
N ALA A 147 -8.34 8.92 -6.26
CA ALA A 147 -7.10 9.59 -6.62
C ALA A 147 -5.98 8.59 -6.93
N HIS A 148 -5.82 7.55 -6.10
CA HIS A 148 -4.82 6.50 -6.32
C HIS A 148 -5.09 5.74 -7.63
N VAL A 149 -6.33 5.29 -7.85
CA VAL A 149 -6.72 4.55 -9.06
C VAL A 149 -6.58 5.40 -10.32
N ASN A 150 -6.85 6.71 -10.26
CA ASN A 150 -6.63 7.63 -11.38
C ASN A 150 -5.15 7.73 -11.75
N ASN A 151 -4.28 7.92 -10.76
CA ASN A 151 -2.82 7.95 -10.96
C ASN A 151 -2.31 6.62 -11.53
N LEU A 152 -2.77 5.50 -10.97
CA LEU A 152 -2.46 4.17 -11.45
C LEU A 152 -2.92 3.98 -12.89
N SER A 153 -4.16 4.37 -13.23
CA SER A 153 -4.73 4.26 -14.57
C SER A 153 -3.92 5.05 -15.60
N THR A 154 -3.41 6.23 -15.24
CA THR A 154 -2.53 7.03 -16.12
C THR A 154 -1.22 6.30 -16.39
N THR A 155 -0.61 5.72 -15.36
CA THR A 155 0.63 4.93 -15.51
C THR A 155 0.42 3.70 -16.39
N LEU A 156 -0.67 2.94 -16.13
CA LEU A 156 -1.01 1.75 -16.91
C LEU A 156 -1.31 2.07 -18.37
N SER A 157 -1.98 3.19 -18.64
CA SER A 157 -2.27 3.66 -20.00
C SER A 157 -1.00 3.98 -20.79
N ARG A 158 0.03 4.53 -20.16
CA ARG A 158 1.34 4.77 -20.79
C ARG A 158 2.01 3.44 -21.17
N ILE A 159 1.98 2.44 -20.28
CA ILE A 159 2.54 1.10 -20.52
C ILE A 159 1.82 0.41 -21.68
N ILE A 160 0.47 0.48 -21.70
CA ILE A 160 -0.34 -0.04 -22.80
C ILE A 160 0.02 0.65 -24.10
N GLY A 161 0.19 1.98 -24.10
CA GLY A 161 0.56 2.77 -25.27
C GLY A 161 1.91 2.35 -25.87
N ILE A 162 2.93 2.10 -25.03
CA ILE A 162 4.23 1.57 -25.47
C ILE A 162 4.08 0.18 -26.08
N THR A 163 3.38 -0.71 -25.39
CA THR A 163 3.18 -2.10 -25.87
C THR A 163 2.39 -2.12 -27.16
N SER A 164 1.33 -1.31 -27.30
CA SER A 164 0.47 -1.25 -28.49
C SER A 164 1.19 -0.70 -29.71
N ARG A 165 2.03 0.33 -29.54
CA ARG A 165 2.83 0.89 -30.66
C ARG A 165 3.83 -0.13 -31.21
N ASN A 166 4.40 -0.94 -30.35
CA ASN A 166 5.41 -1.94 -30.71
C ASN A 166 4.85 -3.36 -30.83
N ARG A 167 3.52 -3.52 -30.91
CA ARG A 167 2.86 -4.83 -30.81
C ARG A 167 3.26 -5.81 -31.90
N TYR A 168 3.60 -5.33 -33.09
CA TYR A 168 4.05 -6.16 -34.22
C TYR A 168 5.55 -6.43 -34.22
N ILE A 169 6.34 -5.61 -33.52
CA ILE A 169 7.80 -5.74 -33.39
C ILE A 169 8.14 -6.73 -32.27
N PHE A 170 7.45 -6.62 -31.12
CA PHE A 170 7.76 -7.45 -29.97
C PHE A 170 7.12 -8.85 -30.08
N PRO A 171 7.90 -9.92 -29.87
CA PRO A 171 7.35 -11.26 -29.70
C PRO A 171 6.38 -11.31 -28.52
N THR A 172 5.41 -12.22 -28.56
CA THR A 172 4.41 -12.42 -27.49
C THR A 172 5.07 -12.65 -26.12
N LYS A 173 6.16 -13.39 -26.06
CA LYS A 173 6.94 -13.63 -24.83
C LYS A 173 7.44 -12.32 -24.21
N THR A 174 8.00 -11.43 -25.01
CA THR A 174 8.47 -10.10 -24.55
C THR A 174 7.30 -9.26 -24.04
N LYS A 175 6.16 -9.24 -24.75
CA LYS A 175 4.95 -8.52 -24.31
C LYS A 175 4.38 -9.07 -23.00
N LEU A 176 4.44 -10.37 -22.76
CA LEU A 176 4.07 -10.98 -21.48
C LEU A 176 5.06 -10.58 -20.38
N THR A 177 6.35 -10.50 -20.67
CA THR A 177 7.35 -9.99 -19.71
C THR A 177 7.03 -8.54 -19.34
N LEU A 178 6.73 -7.67 -20.31
CA LEU A 178 6.31 -6.29 -20.06
C LEU A 178 5.02 -6.22 -19.23
N TYR A 179 4.05 -7.10 -19.50
CA TYR A 179 2.83 -7.21 -18.70
C TYR A 179 3.15 -7.49 -17.23
N TYR A 180 3.95 -8.51 -16.94
CA TYR A 180 4.24 -8.87 -15.55
C TYR A 180 5.18 -7.85 -14.87
N ALA A 181 6.19 -7.37 -15.57
CA ALA A 181 7.17 -6.44 -14.99
C ALA A 181 6.59 -5.04 -14.72
N PHE A 182 5.74 -4.53 -15.58
CA PHE A 182 5.25 -3.16 -15.48
C PHE A 182 3.74 -3.09 -15.19
N PHE A 183 2.90 -3.78 -15.91
CA PHE A 183 1.46 -3.67 -15.74
C PHE A 183 0.97 -4.37 -14.46
N TYR A 184 1.28 -5.65 -14.33
CA TYR A 184 0.86 -6.46 -13.19
C TYR A 184 1.51 -6.00 -11.88
N SER A 185 2.78 -5.65 -11.90
CA SER A 185 3.51 -5.16 -10.71
C SER A 185 2.86 -3.90 -10.12
N HIS A 186 2.48 -2.92 -10.96
CA HIS A 186 1.80 -1.72 -10.50
C HIS A 186 0.41 -2.01 -9.90
N ILE A 187 -0.40 -2.86 -10.52
CA ILE A 187 -1.72 -3.23 -9.99
C ILE A 187 -1.59 -4.05 -8.71
N SER A 188 -0.63 -4.96 -8.64
CA SER A 188 -0.49 -5.84 -7.48
C SER A 188 0.18 -5.18 -6.28
N TYR A 189 0.84 -4.03 -6.47
CA TYR A 189 1.51 -3.30 -5.40
C TYR A 189 0.50 -2.80 -4.37
N CYS A 190 0.67 -3.20 -3.11
CA CYS A 190 -0.21 -2.88 -1.98
C CYS A 190 -1.71 -3.09 -2.26
N LEU A 191 -2.07 -4.03 -3.16
CA LEU A 191 -3.46 -4.28 -3.56
C LEU A 191 -4.36 -4.63 -2.36
N LEU A 192 -3.84 -5.28 -1.33
CA LEU A 192 -4.59 -5.60 -0.11
C LEU A 192 -4.97 -4.35 0.70
N VAL A 193 -4.34 -3.21 0.47
CA VAL A 193 -4.66 -1.94 1.11
C VAL A 193 -5.77 -1.20 0.34
N TRP A 194 -5.61 -1.05 -0.99
CA TRP A 194 -6.49 -0.22 -1.82
C TRP A 194 -7.49 -1.04 -2.67
N GLY A 195 -7.31 -2.35 -2.79
CA GLY A 195 -8.08 -3.18 -3.72
C GLY A 195 -9.56 -3.37 -3.33
N ASN A 196 -9.95 -3.03 -2.09
CA ASN A 196 -11.35 -2.92 -1.68
C ASN A 196 -11.94 -1.55 -2.09
N THR A 197 -11.62 -1.11 -3.28
CA THR A 197 -12.11 0.13 -3.88
C THR A 197 -13.52 -0.05 -4.48
N THR A 198 -14.09 1.04 -5.01
CA THR A 198 -15.41 1.00 -5.64
C THR A 198 -15.45 0.12 -6.89
N VAL A 199 -16.63 -0.43 -7.19
CA VAL A 199 -16.84 -1.26 -8.39
C VAL A 199 -16.46 -0.50 -9.67
N SER A 200 -16.75 0.80 -9.74
CA SER A 200 -16.38 1.66 -10.87
C SER A 200 -14.87 1.71 -11.12
N ASN A 201 -14.08 1.80 -10.04
CA ASN A 201 -12.63 1.76 -10.12
C ASN A 201 -12.10 0.42 -10.63
N ILE A 202 -12.68 -0.68 -10.16
CA ILE A 202 -12.32 -2.03 -10.62
C ILE A 202 -12.66 -2.21 -12.11
N ILE A 203 -13.83 -1.77 -12.56
CA ILE A 203 -14.24 -1.81 -13.98
C ILE A 203 -13.25 -1.03 -14.84
N LYS A 204 -12.84 0.17 -14.40
CA LYS A 204 -11.85 1.00 -15.09
C LYS A 204 -10.51 0.28 -15.26
N LEU A 205 -9.99 -0.30 -14.19
CA LEU A 205 -8.72 -1.05 -14.23
C LEU A 205 -8.83 -2.33 -15.06
N GLN A 206 -9.97 -3.03 -15.01
CA GLN A 206 -10.21 -4.22 -15.82
C GLN A 206 -10.28 -3.89 -17.31
N ALA A 207 -10.87 -2.76 -17.68
CA ALA A 207 -10.87 -2.30 -19.06
C ALA A 207 -9.43 -2.06 -19.59
N LEU A 208 -8.56 -1.47 -18.74
CA LEU A 208 -7.15 -1.32 -19.08
C LEU A 208 -6.43 -2.66 -19.22
N GLN A 209 -6.72 -3.64 -18.34
CA GLN A 209 -6.16 -4.98 -18.46
C GLN A 209 -6.56 -5.65 -19.78
N LYS A 210 -7.85 -5.56 -20.14
CA LYS A 210 -8.34 -6.09 -21.43
C LYS A 210 -7.64 -5.44 -22.62
N LYS A 211 -7.41 -4.11 -22.60
CA LYS A 211 -6.65 -3.41 -23.64
C LYS A 211 -5.21 -3.93 -23.74
N MET A 212 -4.55 -4.12 -22.60
CA MET A 212 -3.19 -4.67 -22.57
C MET A 212 -3.13 -6.10 -23.14
N LEU A 213 -4.10 -6.96 -22.78
CA LEU A 213 -4.17 -8.33 -23.27
C LEU A 213 -4.36 -8.39 -24.81
N ARG A 214 -5.22 -7.53 -25.37
CA ARG A 214 -5.36 -7.43 -26.83
C ARG A 214 -4.07 -7.00 -27.50
N ALA A 215 -3.32 -6.06 -26.93
CA ALA A 215 -2.01 -5.67 -27.45
C ALA A 215 -1.00 -6.85 -27.44
N ILE A 216 -1.05 -7.71 -26.43
CA ILE A 216 -0.18 -8.89 -26.33
C ILE A 216 -0.42 -9.86 -27.48
N VAL A 217 -1.68 -10.14 -27.82
CA VAL A 217 -2.05 -11.11 -28.88
C VAL A 217 -2.24 -10.46 -30.26
N ASN A 218 -1.92 -9.19 -30.44
CA ASN A 218 -2.18 -8.41 -31.66
C ASN A 218 -3.66 -8.36 -32.07
N GLY A 219 -4.57 -8.53 -31.11
CA GLY A 219 -6.00 -8.54 -31.34
C GLY A 219 -6.56 -7.16 -31.70
N SER A 220 -7.73 -7.15 -32.36
CA SER A 220 -8.49 -5.93 -32.63
C SER A 220 -9.07 -5.33 -31.33
N TYR A 221 -9.51 -4.07 -31.38
CA TYR A 221 -10.05 -3.38 -30.22
C TYR A 221 -11.23 -4.10 -29.57
N ASP A 222 -12.09 -4.72 -30.35
CA ASP A 222 -13.32 -5.39 -29.92
C ASP A 222 -13.16 -6.89 -29.67
N SER A 223 -11.98 -7.46 -29.95
CA SER A 223 -11.79 -8.91 -29.79
C SER A 223 -12.07 -9.37 -28.37
N PRO A 224 -12.78 -10.52 -28.20
CA PRO A 224 -13.06 -11.09 -26.90
C PRO A 224 -11.76 -11.48 -26.19
N THR A 225 -11.69 -11.23 -24.89
CA THR A 225 -10.47 -11.44 -24.11
C THR A 225 -10.55 -12.63 -23.15
N LYS A 226 -11.72 -13.26 -22.97
CA LYS A 226 -11.90 -14.36 -22.01
C LYS A 226 -10.91 -15.50 -22.25
N HIS A 227 -10.74 -15.93 -23.49
CA HIS A 227 -9.79 -17.00 -23.86
C HIS A 227 -8.34 -16.65 -23.54
N ILE A 228 -7.96 -15.35 -23.61
CA ILE A 228 -6.59 -14.89 -23.36
C ILE A 228 -6.23 -15.07 -21.89
N PHE A 229 -7.18 -14.82 -20.97
CA PHE A 229 -6.98 -15.04 -19.54
C PHE A 229 -6.66 -16.51 -19.24
N LEU A 230 -7.37 -17.45 -19.89
CA LEU A 230 -7.10 -18.90 -19.77
C LEU A 230 -5.75 -19.27 -20.38
N GLN A 231 -5.51 -18.87 -21.63
CA GLN A 231 -4.32 -19.24 -22.40
C GLN A 231 -3.02 -18.86 -21.70
N TYR A 232 -2.98 -17.64 -21.10
CA TYR A 232 -1.78 -17.15 -20.43
C TYR A 232 -1.86 -17.24 -18.90
N ASN A 233 -2.88 -17.90 -18.37
CA ASN A 233 -3.09 -18.08 -16.93
C ASN A 233 -3.01 -16.75 -16.16
N ILE A 234 -3.70 -15.72 -16.67
CA ILE A 234 -3.71 -14.36 -16.11
C ILE A 234 -4.95 -14.18 -15.25
N VAL A 235 -4.78 -13.73 -14.00
CA VAL A 235 -5.90 -13.43 -13.11
C VAL A 235 -6.54 -12.09 -13.50
N PRO A 236 -7.88 -12.04 -13.70
CA PRO A 236 -8.58 -10.78 -13.97
C PRO A 236 -8.52 -9.83 -12.77
N VAL A 237 -8.47 -8.52 -13.05
CA VAL A 237 -8.34 -7.49 -11.99
C VAL A 237 -9.46 -7.57 -10.96
N ASN A 238 -10.71 -7.83 -11.38
CA ASN A 238 -11.86 -7.96 -10.46
C ASN A 238 -11.77 -9.17 -9.52
N LYS A 239 -10.88 -10.13 -9.78
CA LYS A 239 -10.60 -11.30 -8.94
C LYS A 239 -9.20 -11.27 -8.32
N LEU A 240 -8.43 -10.25 -8.65
CA LEU A 240 -7.03 -10.18 -8.24
C LEU A 240 -6.89 -9.93 -6.73
N PHE A 241 -7.81 -9.17 -6.13
CA PHE A 241 -7.85 -8.96 -4.69
C PHE A 241 -8.04 -10.29 -3.95
N ASP A 242 -9.05 -11.08 -4.35
CA ASP A 242 -9.35 -12.38 -3.74
C ASP A 242 -8.15 -13.33 -3.84
N TYR A 243 -7.52 -13.39 -5.02
CA TYR A 243 -6.33 -14.20 -5.23
C TYR A 243 -5.15 -13.76 -4.35
N ARG A 244 -4.86 -12.45 -4.28
CA ARG A 244 -3.78 -11.92 -3.45
C ARG A 244 -4.06 -12.10 -1.96
N PHE A 245 -5.32 -11.97 -1.54
CA PHE A 245 -5.72 -12.26 -0.18
C PHE A 245 -5.53 -13.75 0.17
N ALA A 246 -5.91 -14.65 -0.73
CA ALA A 246 -5.67 -16.09 -0.56
C ALA A 246 -4.17 -16.41 -0.41
N CYS A 247 -3.32 -15.79 -1.22
CA CYS A 247 -1.86 -15.93 -1.10
C CYS A 247 -1.34 -15.44 0.26
N PHE A 248 -1.82 -14.29 0.71
CA PHE A 248 -1.46 -13.68 1.98
C PHE A 248 -1.91 -14.55 3.16
N TYR A 249 -3.16 -14.99 3.16
CA TYR A 249 -3.72 -15.87 4.19
C TYR A 249 -2.94 -17.16 4.33
N LYS A 250 -2.68 -17.88 3.22
CA LYS A 250 -1.87 -19.10 3.24
C LYS A 250 -0.44 -18.88 3.77
N ARG A 251 0.16 -17.73 3.45
CA ARG A 251 1.50 -17.39 3.95
C ARG A 251 1.50 -17.20 5.46
N ILE A 252 0.49 -16.52 6.01
CA ILE A 252 0.34 -16.28 7.44
C ILE A 252 0.10 -17.59 8.20
N ILE A 253 -0.85 -18.40 7.75
CA ILE A 253 -1.13 -19.69 8.37
C ILE A 253 0.12 -20.58 8.36
N ARG A 254 0.84 -20.67 7.24
CA ARG A 254 2.06 -21.47 7.16
C ARG A 254 3.17 -21.01 8.08
N LYS A 255 3.23 -19.69 8.38
CA LYS A 255 4.25 -19.11 9.25
C LYS A 255 3.84 -19.01 10.72
N ASN A 256 2.62 -19.39 11.06
CA ASN A 256 2.03 -19.15 12.38
C ASN A 256 2.14 -17.68 12.82
N ASP A 257 1.97 -16.75 11.88
CA ASP A 257 2.14 -15.33 12.14
C ASP A 257 0.90 -14.78 12.89
N PRO A 258 1.07 -14.18 14.09
CA PRO A 258 -0.04 -13.65 14.87
C PRO A 258 -0.65 -12.36 14.29
N PHE A 259 -0.18 -11.90 13.15
CA PHE A 259 -0.61 -10.65 12.51
C PHE A 259 -2.13 -10.61 12.27
N LEU A 260 -2.71 -11.69 11.73
CA LEU A 260 -4.16 -11.75 11.46
C LEU A 260 -4.99 -11.70 12.74
N SER A 261 -4.58 -12.44 13.79
CA SER A 261 -5.31 -12.44 15.06
C SER A 261 -5.29 -11.09 15.76
N LYS A 262 -4.22 -10.29 15.56
CA LYS A 262 -4.11 -8.93 16.09
C LYS A 262 -4.99 -7.91 15.35
N ILE A 263 -5.12 -8.05 14.02
CA ILE A 263 -5.82 -7.07 13.17
C ILE A 263 -7.29 -7.44 12.97
N ALA A 264 -7.58 -8.72 12.85
CA ALA A 264 -8.92 -9.26 12.64
C ALA A 264 -9.14 -10.47 13.54
N PRO A 265 -9.49 -10.26 14.81
CA PRO A 265 -9.82 -11.36 15.71
C PRO A 265 -11.01 -12.13 15.15
N LEU A 266 -10.82 -13.43 14.92
CA LEU A 266 -11.82 -14.32 14.34
C LEU A 266 -12.57 -15.02 15.46
N THR A 267 -13.89 -14.83 15.53
CA THR A 267 -14.79 -15.56 16.42
C THR A 267 -15.69 -16.47 15.60
N PHE A 268 -15.74 -17.76 15.98
CA PHE A 268 -16.68 -18.69 15.36
C PHE A 268 -18.09 -18.46 15.88
N ARG A 269 -19.05 -18.61 15.00
CA ARG A 269 -20.47 -18.62 15.35
C ARG A 269 -20.83 -19.99 15.93
N HIS A 270 -21.03 -20.07 17.23
CA HIS A 270 -21.63 -21.25 17.85
C HIS A 270 -23.15 -21.17 17.68
N SER A 271 -23.72 -22.06 16.90
CA SER A 271 -25.16 -22.24 16.82
C SER A 271 -25.53 -23.50 17.61
N SER A 272 -26.50 -23.38 18.50
CA SER A 272 -27.08 -24.52 19.21
C SER A 272 -28.02 -25.38 18.34
N TYR A 273 -28.31 -24.89 17.13
CA TYR A 273 -29.18 -25.58 16.17
C TYR A 273 -28.40 -25.85 14.88
N ASP A 274 -28.65 -27.03 14.30
CA ASP A 274 -28.08 -27.43 13.02
C ASP A 274 -28.79 -26.62 11.90
N THR A 275 -28.25 -25.45 11.60
CA THR A 275 -28.76 -24.61 10.53
C THR A 275 -28.00 -24.90 9.24
N ARG A 276 -28.63 -24.73 8.07
CA ARG A 276 -28.03 -24.87 6.75
C ARG A 276 -26.79 -23.98 6.52
N ALA A 277 -26.53 -23.01 7.42
CA ALA A 277 -25.32 -22.22 7.44
C ALA A 277 -24.22 -23.02 8.16
N GLN A 278 -23.35 -23.67 7.38
CA GLN A 278 -22.11 -24.24 7.87
C GLN A 278 -21.29 -23.21 8.68
N SER A 279 -20.48 -23.71 9.62
CA SER A 279 -19.61 -22.95 10.51
C SER A 279 -19.08 -21.68 9.88
N SER A 280 -19.55 -20.53 10.32
CA SER A 280 -19.14 -19.24 9.78
C SER A 280 -18.55 -18.36 10.87
N TYR A 281 -17.62 -17.53 10.49
CA TYR A 281 -17.07 -16.49 11.36
C TYR A 281 -18.10 -15.39 11.58
N VAL A 282 -18.13 -14.83 12.78
CA VAL A 282 -19.00 -13.70 13.12
C VAL A 282 -18.52 -12.45 12.38
N LEU A 283 -19.42 -11.81 11.61
CA LEU A 283 -19.13 -10.54 10.95
C LEU A 283 -19.42 -9.38 11.91
N PRO A 284 -18.49 -8.43 12.06
CA PRO A 284 -18.76 -7.19 12.80
C PRO A 284 -19.94 -6.42 12.20
N LYS A 285 -20.78 -5.86 13.03
CA LYS A 285 -21.88 -4.98 12.57
C LYS A 285 -21.29 -3.66 12.07
N CYS A 286 -21.31 -3.45 10.76
CA CYS A 286 -20.85 -2.21 10.12
C CYS A 286 -22.03 -1.37 9.65
N ARG A 287 -22.00 -0.06 9.92
CA ARG A 287 -23.01 0.92 9.48
C ARG A 287 -22.50 1.85 8.39
N THR A 288 -21.21 1.82 8.10
CA THR A 288 -20.56 2.74 7.16
C THR A 288 -19.70 1.97 6.17
N ASN A 289 -19.49 2.54 4.99
CA ASN A 289 -18.58 1.98 4.00
C ASN A 289 -17.15 1.82 4.54
N TYR A 290 -16.72 2.68 5.48
CA TYR A 290 -15.43 2.53 6.15
C TYR A 290 -15.35 1.24 6.97
N GLY A 291 -16.42 0.90 7.70
CA GLY A 291 -16.49 -0.35 8.46
C GLY A 291 -16.37 -1.57 7.55
N PHE A 292 -17.06 -1.57 6.40
CA PHE A 292 -16.96 -2.65 5.41
C PHE A 292 -15.57 -2.76 4.76
N SER A 293 -14.78 -1.68 4.79
CA SER A 293 -13.42 -1.65 4.25
C SER A 293 -12.35 -2.04 5.28
N MET A 294 -12.71 -2.23 6.55
CA MET A 294 -11.77 -2.64 7.60
C MET A 294 -11.40 -4.12 7.47
N LEU A 295 -10.16 -4.46 7.79
CA LEU A 295 -9.70 -5.85 7.78
C LEU A 295 -10.49 -6.74 8.75
N SER A 296 -10.94 -6.19 9.86
CA SER A 296 -11.83 -6.89 10.81
C SER A 296 -13.15 -7.36 10.20
N TYR A 297 -13.63 -6.72 9.12
CA TYR A 297 -14.78 -7.14 8.34
C TYR A 297 -14.39 -7.98 7.12
N ILE A 298 -13.38 -7.53 6.36
CA ILE A 298 -12.97 -8.17 5.10
C ILE A 298 -12.49 -9.60 5.33
N VAL A 299 -11.69 -9.84 6.37
CA VAL A 299 -11.11 -11.16 6.65
C VAL A 299 -12.20 -12.20 6.94
N PRO A 300 -13.07 -12.04 7.96
CA PRO A 300 -14.10 -13.02 8.23
C PRO A 300 -15.13 -13.13 7.09
N ASN A 301 -15.43 -12.03 6.39
CA ASN A 301 -16.31 -12.07 5.21
C ASN A 301 -15.72 -12.93 4.08
N PHE A 302 -14.44 -12.77 3.79
CA PHE A 302 -13.74 -13.58 2.79
C PHE A 302 -13.72 -15.07 3.19
N LEU A 303 -13.45 -15.36 4.46
CA LEU A 303 -13.42 -16.73 4.98
C LEU A 303 -14.79 -17.40 5.01
N ASN A 304 -15.87 -16.64 5.09
CA ASN A 304 -17.24 -17.14 5.01
C ASN A 304 -17.71 -17.43 3.58
N THR A 305 -16.91 -17.07 2.56
CA THR A 305 -17.24 -17.43 1.17
C THR A 305 -16.87 -18.89 0.91
N SER A 306 -17.53 -19.52 -0.08
CA SER A 306 -17.24 -20.89 -0.55
C SER A 306 -15.78 -21.12 -0.96
N PHE A 307 -14.99 -20.06 -1.02
CA PHE A 307 -13.57 -20.08 -1.31
C PHE A 307 -12.72 -20.63 -0.13
N TYR A 308 -13.25 -20.59 1.08
CA TYR A 308 -12.51 -21.01 2.29
C TYR A 308 -12.14 -22.49 2.29
N ASP A 309 -13.08 -23.36 1.91
CA ASP A 309 -12.83 -24.80 1.86
C ASP A 309 -11.71 -25.15 0.87
N CYS A 310 -11.65 -24.40 -0.24
CA CYS A 310 -10.58 -24.50 -1.22
C CYS A 310 -9.23 -23.96 -0.71
N LEU A 311 -9.24 -22.99 0.22
CA LEU A 311 -7.99 -22.38 0.73
C LEU A 311 -7.14 -23.38 1.52
N ASN A 312 -7.76 -24.25 2.30
CA ASN A 312 -7.02 -25.19 3.14
C ASN A 312 -6.47 -26.39 2.34
N THR A 313 -7.20 -26.84 1.32
CA THR A 313 -6.90 -28.07 0.57
C THR A 313 -6.12 -27.84 -0.72
N MET A 314 -6.37 -26.72 -1.44
CA MET A 314 -5.80 -26.49 -2.78
C MET A 314 -4.45 -25.76 -2.73
N SER A 315 -3.57 -26.06 -3.69
CA SER A 315 -2.34 -25.28 -3.92
C SER A 315 -2.66 -23.88 -4.47
N LEU A 316 -1.74 -22.91 -4.33
CA LEU A 316 -1.93 -21.57 -4.89
C LEU A 316 -2.11 -21.57 -6.41
N SER A 317 -1.46 -22.50 -7.10
CA SER A 317 -1.63 -22.67 -8.56
C SER A 317 -3.02 -23.19 -8.92
N ALA A 318 -3.57 -24.11 -8.13
CA ALA A 318 -4.92 -24.63 -8.31
C ALA A 318 -5.99 -23.55 -8.03
N ILE A 319 -5.82 -22.77 -6.95
CA ILE A 319 -6.67 -21.61 -6.64
C ILE A 319 -6.67 -20.61 -7.80
N ARG A 320 -5.50 -20.30 -8.34
CA ARG A 320 -5.39 -19.39 -9.49
C ARG A 320 -6.17 -19.89 -10.70
N LYS A 321 -6.03 -21.17 -11.04
CA LYS A 321 -6.76 -21.80 -12.16
C LYS A 321 -8.27 -21.77 -11.93
N SER A 322 -8.73 -22.12 -10.73
CA SER A 322 -10.15 -22.09 -10.36
C SER A 322 -10.75 -20.68 -10.52
N ILE A 323 -10.07 -19.66 -10.05
CA ILE A 323 -10.52 -18.26 -10.18
C ILE A 323 -10.67 -17.85 -11.67
N ILE A 324 -9.70 -18.23 -12.50
CA ILE A 324 -9.72 -17.88 -13.92
C ILE A 324 -10.85 -18.64 -14.62
N GLN A 325 -11.04 -19.92 -14.33
CA GLN A 325 -12.14 -20.72 -14.88
C GLN A 325 -13.50 -20.14 -14.52
N GLN A 326 -13.73 -19.82 -13.26
CA GLN A 326 -14.96 -19.15 -12.82
C GLN A 326 -15.22 -17.82 -13.55
N TYR A 327 -14.19 -17.01 -13.77
CA TYR A 327 -14.33 -15.76 -14.52
C TYR A 327 -14.73 -15.96 -15.98
N VAL A 328 -14.26 -17.02 -16.61
CA VAL A 328 -14.53 -17.29 -18.03
C VAL A 328 -15.89 -17.95 -18.22
N SER A 329 -16.35 -18.76 -17.26
CA SER A 329 -17.67 -19.42 -17.30
C SER A 329 -18.85 -18.45 -17.08
N LEU A 330 -18.63 -17.32 -16.44
CA LEU A 330 -19.58 -16.20 -16.29
C LEU A 330 -19.59 -15.31 -17.55
#